data_06c47ca449c29efc20c478802788e019
#
_entry.id   06c47ca449c29efc20c478802788e019
#
_cell.length_a   1.000
_cell.length_b   1.000
_cell.length_c   1.000
_cell.angle_alpha   90.00
_cell.angle_beta   90.00
_cell.angle_gamma   90.00
#
_symmetry.space_group_name_H-M   'P 1'
#
loop_
_entity.id
_entity.type
_entity.pdbx_description
1 polymer ?
#
loop_
_entity_poly.entity_id
_entity_poly.type
_entity_poly.pdbx_seq_one_letter_code
_entity_poly.pdbx_strand_id
1 'polypeptide(L)' 'MDLSLFIVVLGGRSLKSNIEIHDVRWVLGETIEDTFPELRKQWLGKKSGLHIDSYLSLIHI' A
#
# COMPACT_ATOMS: atom_id res chain seq x y z
N MET A 1 1.94 -22.47 -0.70
CA MET A 1 1.61 -21.05 -0.87
C MET A 1 2.18 -20.27 0.30
N ASP A 2 3.07 -19.33 0.00
CA ASP A 2 3.78 -18.60 1.05
C ASP A 2 3.21 -17.19 1.17
N LEU A 3 2.29 -17.02 2.10
CA LEU A 3 1.70 -15.71 2.35
C LEU A 3 2.42 -15.02 3.50
N SER A 4 2.58 -13.73 3.36
CA SER A 4 3.07 -12.86 4.43
C SER A 4 2.06 -11.78 4.70
N LEU A 5 2.01 -11.33 5.94
CA LEU A 5 1.25 -10.16 6.32
C LEU A 5 2.20 -8.96 6.28
N PHE A 6 1.86 -8.00 5.43
CA PHE A 6 2.64 -6.77 5.32
C PHE A 6 1.92 -5.61 5.97
N ILE A 7 2.69 -4.75 6.60
CA ILE A 7 2.23 -3.39 6.90
C ILE A 7 2.89 -2.47 5.88
N VAL A 8 2.10 -1.62 5.24
CA VAL A 8 2.56 -0.82 4.11
C VAL A 8 2.21 0.64 4.32
N VAL A 9 3.19 1.50 4.12
CA VAL A 9 2.96 2.95 4.10
C VAL A 9 2.84 3.37 2.65
N LEU A 10 1.66 3.86 2.29
CA LEU A 10 1.36 4.37 0.96
C LEU A 10 1.50 5.88 0.93
N GLY A 11 1.95 6.39 -0.19
CA GLY A 11 2.04 7.83 -0.41
C GLY A 11 1.39 8.20 -1.73
N GLY A 12 0.81 9.39 -1.76
CA GLY A 12 0.16 9.87 -2.97
C GLY A 12 -0.58 11.17 -2.71
N ARG A 13 -1.55 11.46 -3.57
CA ARG A 13 -2.27 12.72 -3.49
C ARG A 13 -3.77 12.49 -3.50
N SER A 14 -4.49 13.39 -2.87
CA SER A 14 -5.94 13.45 -3.02
C SER A 14 -6.29 14.37 -4.19
N LEU A 15 -7.56 14.36 -4.58
CA LEU A 15 -8.01 15.18 -5.70
C LEU A 15 -7.89 16.68 -5.40
N LYS A 16 -7.95 17.06 -4.13
CA LYS A 16 -8.02 18.47 -3.73
C LYS A 16 -6.84 18.91 -2.88
N SER A 17 -5.81 18.08 -2.78
CA SER A 17 -4.67 18.40 -1.93
C SER A 17 -3.44 18.71 -2.78
N ASN A 18 -2.70 19.71 -2.39
CA ASN A 18 -1.42 20.04 -3.01
C ASN A 18 -0.25 19.40 -2.29
N ILE A 19 -0.50 18.71 -1.20
CA ILE A 19 0.54 18.02 -0.44
C ILE A 19 0.32 16.51 -0.55
N GLU A 20 1.42 15.79 -0.38
CA GLU A 20 1.36 14.34 -0.38
C GLU A 20 0.69 13.87 0.90
N ILE A 21 -0.19 12.88 0.75
CA ILE A 21 -0.85 12.24 1.88
C ILE A 21 -0.34 10.82 2.02
N HIS A 22 -0.39 10.32 3.25
CA HIS A 22 0.07 8.96 3.56
C HIS A 22 -1.05 8.18 4.22
N ASP A 23 -0.98 6.87 4.04
CA ASP A 23 -1.92 5.96 4.67
C ASP A 23 -1.18 4.68 5.00
N VAL A 24 -1.62 4.01 6.05
CA VAL A 24 -1.02 2.75 6.47
C VAL A 24 -2.05 1.64 6.26
N ARG A 25 -1.65 0.59 5.59
CA ARG A 25 -2.53 -0.53 5.27
C ARG A 25 -1.88 -1.85 5.61
N TRP A 26 -2.73 -2.82 5.95
CA TRP A 26 -2.34 -4.20 6.18
C TRP A 26 -2.80 -5.00 4.97
N VAL A 27 -1.92 -5.85 4.46
CA VAL A 27 -2.27 -6.60 3.26
C VAL A 27 -1.53 -7.94 3.26
N LEU A 28 -2.17 -8.95 2.70
CA LEU A 28 -1.59 -10.27 2.54
C LEU A 28 -1.12 -10.46 1.10
N GLY A 29 0.01 -11.12 0.94
CA GLY A 29 0.51 -11.47 -0.38
C GLY A 29 1.74 -12.34 -0.27
N GLU A 30 2.14 -12.95 -1.38
CA GLU A 30 3.36 -13.74 -1.41
C GLU A 30 4.59 -12.84 -1.48
N THR A 31 4.48 -11.75 -2.23
CA THR A 31 5.50 -10.71 -2.31
C THR A 31 4.84 -9.36 -2.16
N ILE A 32 5.63 -8.33 -1.92
CA ILE A 32 5.07 -6.98 -1.81
C ILE A 32 4.45 -6.53 -3.14
N GLU A 33 5.05 -6.91 -4.25
CA GLU A 33 4.52 -6.55 -5.57
C GLU A 33 3.13 -7.13 -5.79
N ASP A 34 2.88 -8.33 -5.28
CA ASP A 34 1.57 -8.98 -5.43
C ASP A 34 0.47 -8.26 -4.68
N THR A 35 0.82 -7.44 -3.69
CA THR A 35 -0.16 -6.73 -2.88
C THR A 35 -0.64 -5.44 -3.53
N PHE A 36 0.07 -4.94 -4.55
CA PHE A 36 -0.21 -3.59 -5.07
C PHE A 36 -1.61 -3.45 -5.66
N PRO A 37 -2.16 -4.41 -6.42
CA PRO A 37 -3.54 -4.26 -6.91
C PRO A 37 -4.55 -4.05 -5.80
N GLU A 38 -4.41 -4.77 -4.68
CA GLU A 38 -5.30 -4.60 -3.54
C GLU A 38 -5.07 -3.26 -2.85
N LEU A 39 -3.82 -2.84 -2.72
CA LEU A 39 -3.50 -1.54 -2.12
C LEU A 39 -4.08 -0.40 -2.94
N ARG A 40 -4.01 -0.48 -4.27
CA ARG A 40 -4.61 0.52 -5.14
C ARG A 40 -6.12 0.62 -4.93
N LYS A 41 -6.78 -0.53 -4.75
CA LYS A 41 -8.21 -0.58 -4.49
C LYS A 41 -8.57 0.13 -3.20
N GLN A 42 -7.75 -0.05 -2.17
CA GLN A 42 -8.01 0.52 -0.84
C GLN A 42 -7.60 1.99 -0.72
N TRP A 43 -6.78 2.49 -1.66
CA TRP A 43 -6.22 3.83 -1.56
C TRP A 43 -7.31 4.91 -1.58
N LEU A 44 -7.20 5.83 -0.65
CA LEU A 44 -8.21 6.88 -0.43
C LEU A 44 -8.06 8.07 -1.36
N GLY A 45 -6.95 8.19 -2.07
CA GLY A 45 -6.67 9.33 -2.92
C GLY A 45 -6.69 8.99 -4.40
N LYS A 46 -6.01 9.82 -5.18
CA LYS A 46 -5.87 9.57 -6.61
C LYS A 46 -4.98 8.35 -6.84
N LYS A 47 -5.40 7.51 -7.77
CA LYS A 47 -4.61 6.32 -8.08
C LYS A 47 -3.37 6.62 -8.89
N SER A 48 -3.37 7.69 -9.66
CA SER A 48 -2.16 8.12 -10.35
C SER A 48 -1.18 8.71 -9.33
N GLY A 49 0.07 8.32 -9.41
CA GLY A 49 1.08 8.79 -8.47
C GLY A 49 1.10 8.04 -7.14
N LEU A 50 0.19 7.09 -6.95
CA LEU A 50 0.24 6.25 -5.77
C LEU A 50 1.51 5.41 -5.77
N HIS A 51 2.20 5.38 -4.63
CA HIS A 51 3.43 4.61 -4.50
C HIS A 51 3.58 4.06 -3.08
N ILE A 52 4.43 3.06 -2.96
CA ILE A 52 4.77 2.51 -1.64
C ILE A 52 5.99 3.26 -1.13
N ASP A 53 5.86 3.88 0.03
CA ASP A 53 6.97 4.57 0.68
C ASP A 53 7.83 3.61 1.47
N SER A 54 7.21 2.71 2.19
CA SER A 54 7.93 1.69 2.94
C SER A 54 6.98 0.55 3.26
N TYR A 55 7.55 -0.58 3.61
CA TYR A 55 6.76 -1.72 4.03
C TYR A 55 7.59 -2.63 4.92
N LEU A 56 6.90 -3.47 5.64
CA LEU A 56 7.54 -4.45 6.52
C LEU A 56 6.72 -5.73 6.47
N SER A 57 7.40 -6.85 6.28
CA SER A 57 6.79 -8.16 6.43
C SER A 57 6.78 -8.51 7.91
N LEU A 58 5.58 -8.62 8.48
CA LEU A 58 5.44 -8.84 9.91
C LEU A 58 5.40 -10.31 10.27
N ILE A 59 4.65 -11.08 9.48
CA ILE A 59 4.41 -12.48 9.77
C ILE A 59 4.38 -13.24 8.45
N HIS A 60 5.10 -14.33 8.43
CA HIS A 60 5.02 -15.30 7.33
C HIS A 60 4.01 -16.36 7.73
N ILE A 61 2.99 -16.51 6.95
CA ILE A 61 1.87 -17.40 7.24
C ILE A 61 2.03 -18.71 6.50
#